data_ed9dc8868cd8c4bbbc8881cae2d80d86
#
_entry.id   ed9dc8868cd8c4bbbc8881cae2d80d86
#
_cell.length_a   1.000
_cell.length_b   1.000
_cell.length_c   1.000
_cell.angle_alpha   90.00
_cell.angle_beta   90.00
_cell.angle_gamma   90.00
#
_symmetry.space_group_name_H-M   'P 1'
#
loop_
_entity.id
_entity.type
_entity.pdbx_description
1 polymer ?
#
loop_
_entity_poly.entity_id
_entity_poly.type
_entity_poly.pdbx_seq_one_letter_code
_entity_poly.pdbx_strand_id
1 'polypeptide(L)'
;MVRAAVAAALTAVALAACSAAPDVSSATGSGAASASGQTSAATAAATWSGLSTCPGGQRAYQCGVLRVPLDRTVPGAGTVDLDVAVGGSPGADRTMLFLTGGPGQGGVAAAERVIPRFAQVGASQRIVLLDQRGTGAGALRCPELQQQMRSSDLTVPSEGAVTACATTIGDGRAHYATSDTVADLEDLRAALGAERWSLDGVSYGSYVAQRYATAHPDRVDRLVLDSVVPVSGFDPLLTDVYPEVARVLRAVCDQTRCAGDPAEAISATVKRWPDLAPVLLDVITGMSVADPTFSGLVPALLDAAAGNDQPIRAFSAGWQSADKTEASSLSQGLHASTLCLDLDFPWGGADSDPAGRGAAVDAKVAGVPPERLFPFDRTAATGNGEVVTCRVWPRTSDSWSAAEAQTTVTALAPLGPRTLILAGDRDLSTPLVWARATAAAMPGSRLVVVPGVGHSVQSRGGVVGGAEATRFLMTP
;
A
#
# COMPACT_ATOMS: atom_id res chain seq x y z
N MET A 1 -11.78 22.75 -52.27
CA MET A 1 -12.15 21.91 -53.39
C MET A 1 -11.62 20.52 -53.07
N VAL A 2 -12.31 19.47 -52.86
CA VAL A 2 -13.53 18.82 -53.30
C VAL A 2 -14.10 18.02 -52.12
N ARG A 3 -15.37 18.13 -51.86
CA ARG A 3 -16.18 17.28 -50.98
C ARG A 3 -16.49 15.96 -51.69
N ALA A 4 -16.54 14.86 -50.94
CA ALA A 4 -17.41 13.75 -51.27
C ALA A 4 -17.90 13.06 -49.98
N ALA A 5 -19.21 13.15 -49.77
CA ALA A 5 -19.99 12.39 -48.82
C ALA A 5 -20.45 11.08 -49.49
N VAL A 6 -20.55 9.98 -48.78
CA VAL A 6 -21.41 8.85 -49.13
C VAL A 6 -22.13 8.34 -47.89
N ALA A 7 -23.42 8.12 -48.11
CA ALA A 7 -24.48 7.94 -47.13
C ALA A 7 -24.68 6.48 -46.67
N ALA A 8 -25.54 6.40 -45.66
CA ALA A 8 -26.07 5.25 -44.93
C ALA A 8 -26.75 4.16 -45.77
N ALA A 9 -26.78 2.94 -45.23
CA ALA A 9 -27.87 1.99 -45.46
C ALA A 9 -28.21 1.24 -44.18
N LEU A 10 -29.37 1.57 -43.64
CA LEU A 10 -30.12 0.83 -42.62
C LEU A 10 -30.83 -0.36 -43.32
N THR A 11 -30.80 -1.53 -42.73
CA THR A 11 -31.81 -2.58 -42.94
C THR A 11 -32.22 -3.17 -41.60
N ALA A 12 -33.46 -2.86 -41.26
CA ALA A 12 -34.23 -3.50 -40.20
C ALA A 12 -34.91 -4.75 -40.77
N VAL A 13 -34.90 -5.86 -40.02
CA VAL A 13 -35.83 -6.96 -40.17
C VAL A 13 -36.47 -7.26 -38.85
N ALA A 14 -37.78 -7.17 -38.83
CA ALA A 14 -38.66 -7.43 -37.69
C ALA A 14 -39.44 -8.76 -37.89
N LEU A 15 -39.84 -9.33 -36.73
CA LEU A 15 -41.02 -10.19 -36.51
C LEU A 15 -40.96 -11.69 -36.84
N ALA A 16 -41.13 -12.53 -35.80
CA ALA A 16 -42.41 -13.22 -35.62
C ALA A 16 -42.45 -13.93 -34.23
N ALA A 17 -43.50 -13.62 -33.51
CA ALA A 17 -43.94 -14.32 -32.30
C ALA A 17 -44.69 -15.62 -32.67
N CYS A 18 -44.59 -16.65 -31.84
CA CYS A 18 -45.62 -17.67 -31.68
C CYS A 18 -45.66 -18.16 -30.25
N SER A 19 -46.82 -17.92 -29.61
CA SER A 19 -47.26 -18.41 -28.34
C SER A 19 -47.71 -19.89 -28.47
N ALA A 20 -47.44 -20.70 -27.46
CA ALA A 20 -48.30 -21.82 -27.04
C ALA A 20 -48.00 -22.23 -25.62
N ALA A 21 -48.94 -22.03 -24.73
CA ALA A 21 -49.07 -22.75 -23.46
C ALA A 21 -49.90 -24.05 -23.70
N PRO A 22 -49.74 -25.05 -22.87
CA PRO A 22 -50.92 -25.81 -22.42
C PRO A 22 -51.04 -25.92 -20.90
N ASP A 23 -52.31 -26.02 -20.53
CA ASP A 23 -52.91 -26.11 -19.22
C ASP A 23 -52.57 -27.37 -18.39
N VAL A 24 -52.49 -27.11 -17.11
CA VAL A 24 -52.97 -27.76 -15.91
C VAL A 24 -53.42 -29.26 -15.97
N SER A 25 -52.82 -30.03 -15.09
CA SER A 25 -53.58 -31.10 -14.38
C SER A 25 -53.04 -31.26 -12.97
N SER A 26 -53.93 -31.07 -12.01
CA SER A 26 -53.83 -31.26 -10.59
C SER A 26 -53.68 -32.72 -10.20
N ALA A 27 -52.68 -33.04 -9.37
CA ALA A 27 -52.70 -34.28 -8.56
C ALA A 27 -52.26 -33.93 -7.11
N THR A 28 -53.23 -34.09 -6.23
CA THR A 28 -53.06 -34.06 -4.79
C THR A 28 -52.26 -35.28 -4.32
N GLY A 29 -51.13 -35.04 -3.64
CA GLY A 29 -50.36 -36.07 -2.96
C GLY A 29 -49.81 -35.48 -1.65
N SER A 30 -50.43 -35.83 -0.52
CA SER A 30 -49.90 -35.59 0.82
C SER A 30 -48.60 -36.34 1.02
N GLY A 31 -47.50 -35.62 1.13
CA GLY A 31 -46.20 -36.12 1.57
C GLY A 31 -45.64 -35.19 2.62
N ALA A 32 -45.57 -35.62 3.87
CA ALA A 32 -44.89 -34.90 4.94
C ALA A 32 -43.39 -34.75 4.60
N ALA A 33 -42.98 -33.58 4.18
CA ALA A 33 -41.57 -33.23 4.03
C ALA A 33 -41.02 -32.82 5.40
N SER A 34 -40.15 -33.67 5.95
CA SER A 34 -39.28 -33.33 7.06
C SER A 34 -38.47 -32.07 6.66
N ALA A 35 -38.69 -30.96 7.35
CA ALA A 35 -37.86 -29.77 7.27
C ALA A 35 -36.47 -30.14 7.83
N SER A 36 -35.52 -30.49 6.94
CA SER A 36 -34.12 -30.45 7.27
C SER A 36 -33.77 -28.98 7.48
N GLY A 37 -33.66 -28.58 8.73
CA GLY A 37 -33.11 -27.28 9.10
C GLY A 37 -31.69 -27.16 8.54
N GLN A 38 -31.54 -26.41 7.47
CA GLN A 38 -30.27 -25.83 7.11
C GLN A 38 -29.94 -24.82 8.21
N THR A 39 -29.14 -25.24 9.19
CA THR A 39 -28.40 -24.34 10.06
C THR A 39 -27.47 -23.55 9.12
N SER A 40 -27.88 -22.34 8.77
CA SER A 40 -27.01 -21.36 8.20
C SER A 40 -25.83 -21.21 9.17
N ALA A 41 -24.66 -21.71 8.80
CA ALA A 41 -23.46 -21.53 9.61
C ALA A 41 -23.24 -20.02 9.71
N ALA A 42 -23.48 -19.44 10.87
CA ALA A 42 -23.25 -18.04 11.13
C ALA A 42 -21.74 -17.81 10.95
N THR A 43 -21.35 -17.00 9.96
CA THR A 43 -20.01 -16.44 9.87
C THR A 43 -19.66 -15.82 11.22
N ALA A 44 -18.46 -16.10 11.75
CA ALA A 44 -18.06 -15.53 13.02
C ALA A 44 -18.08 -14.00 12.89
N ALA A 45 -18.93 -13.35 13.68
CA ALA A 45 -19.02 -11.89 13.69
C ALA A 45 -17.82 -11.31 14.45
N ALA A 46 -17.35 -10.13 14.02
CA ALA A 46 -16.35 -9.37 14.76
C ALA A 46 -16.86 -9.03 16.18
N THR A 47 -15.96 -9.05 17.16
CA THR A 47 -16.27 -8.69 18.54
C THR A 47 -15.40 -7.55 19.03
N TRP A 48 -15.99 -6.60 19.75
CA TRP A 48 -15.33 -5.42 20.29
C TRP A 48 -15.25 -5.46 21.81
N SER A 49 -14.04 -5.26 22.37
CA SER A 49 -13.83 -5.30 23.83
C SER A 49 -14.37 -4.07 24.57
N GLY A 50 -14.69 -3.00 23.83
CA GLY A 50 -14.84 -1.67 24.41
C GLY A 50 -13.51 -0.99 24.70
N LEU A 51 -13.57 0.29 25.09
CA LEU A 51 -12.38 1.09 25.42
C LEU A 51 -12.06 1.02 26.90
N SER A 52 -10.78 0.91 27.22
CA SER A 52 -10.22 0.91 28.58
C SER A 52 -8.91 1.66 28.64
N THR A 53 -8.35 1.82 29.85
CA THR A 53 -6.99 2.36 30.00
C THR A 53 -5.99 1.42 29.33
N CYS A 54 -5.08 2.00 28.53
CA CYS A 54 -4.07 1.23 27.82
C CYS A 54 -3.10 0.50 28.78
N PRO A 55 -2.64 -0.70 28.40
CA PRO A 55 -1.57 -1.39 29.14
C PRO A 55 -0.34 -0.48 29.30
N GLY A 56 0.25 -0.45 30.50
CA GLY A 56 1.46 0.34 30.79
C GLY A 56 1.24 1.77 31.26
N GLY A 57 -0.01 2.18 31.58
CA GLY A 57 -0.28 3.40 32.35
C GLY A 57 -0.90 4.55 31.58
N GLN A 58 -0.73 5.76 32.12
CA GLN A 58 -1.44 6.95 31.67
C GLN A 58 -0.99 7.41 30.28
N ARG A 59 -1.94 7.36 29.32
CA ARG A 59 -1.76 7.87 27.97
C ARG A 59 -2.90 8.84 27.61
N ALA A 60 -2.65 9.72 26.68
CA ALA A 60 -3.66 10.65 26.17
C ALA A 60 -4.73 9.96 25.27
N TYR A 61 -4.86 8.64 25.38
CA TYR A 61 -5.80 7.81 24.61
C TYR A 61 -6.18 6.55 25.38
N GLN A 62 -7.28 5.94 24.96
CA GLN A 62 -7.78 4.67 25.46
C GLN A 62 -7.45 3.55 24.45
N CYS A 63 -7.42 2.31 24.93
CA CYS A 63 -7.16 1.13 24.11
C CYS A 63 -8.37 0.19 24.13
N GLY A 64 -8.54 -0.55 23.04
CA GLY A 64 -9.49 -1.63 22.89
C GLY A 64 -8.95 -2.68 21.92
N VAL A 65 -9.64 -3.81 21.83
CA VAL A 65 -9.30 -4.89 20.91
C VAL A 65 -10.51 -5.22 20.05
N LEU A 66 -10.32 -5.20 18.74
CA LEU A 66 -11.29 -5.73 17.79
C LEU A 66 -10.80 -7.12 17.38
N ARG A 67 -11.60 -8.13 17.68
CA ARG A 67 -11.37 -9.51 17.23
C ARG A 67 -12.17 -9.77 15.97
N VAL A 68 -11.49 -10.14 14.89
CA VAL A 68 -12.07 -10.39 13.57
C VAL A 68 -11.78 -11.82 13.12
N PRO A 69 -12.59 -12.40 12.20
CA PRO A 69 -12.25 -13.67 11.57
C PRO A 69 -10.94 -13.59 10.79
N LEU A 70 -10.11 -14.63 10.88
CA LEU A 70 -8.94 -14.77 9.98
C LEU A 70 -9.44 -14.96 8.54
N ASP A 71 -10.26 -15.96 8.31
CA ASP A 71 -10.95 -16.20 7.04
C ASP A 71 -12.45 -15.90 7.23
N ARG A 72 -12.95 -14.94 6.46
CA ARG A 72 -14.36 -14.51 6.52
C ARG A 72 -15.31 -15.46 5.79
N THR A 73 -14.76 -16.37 4.98
CA THR A 73 -15.53 -17.33 4.17
C THR A 73 -15.73 -18.66 4.87
N VAL A 74 -14.85 -19.00 5.83
CA VAL A 74 -14.87 -20.29 6.54
C VAL A 74 -15.12 -20.09 8.04
N PRO A 75 -16.31 -20.41 8.55
CA PRO A 75 -16.59 -20.32 9.97
C PRO A 75 -15.64 -21.20 10.81
N GLY A 76 -15.04 -20.60 11.83
CA GLY A 76 -14.13 -21.31 12.72
C GLY A 76 -12.69 -21.47 12.24
N ALA A 77 -12.31 -20.84 11.12
CA ALA A 77 -10.93 -20.82 10.61
C ALA A 77 -9.93 -20.01 11.48
N GLY A 78 -10.35 -19.56 12.65
CA GLY A 78 -9.53 -18.76 13.57
C GLY A 78 -9.91 -17.28 13.55
N THR A 79 -9.27 -16.54 14.45
CA THR A 79 -9.48 -15.09 14.62
C THR A 79 -8.16 -14.34 14.72
N VAL A 80 -8.21 -13.05 14.42
CA VAL A 80 -7.11 -12.11 14.60
C VAL A 80 -7.57 -11.01 15.56
N ASP A 81 -6.73 -10.67 16.53
CA ASP A 81 -6.94 -9.55 17.44
C ASP A 81 -6.22 -8.31 16.89
N LEU A 82 -6.96 -7.21 16.76
CA LEU A 82 -6.47 -5.93 16.30
C LEU A 82 -6.49 -4.95 17.47
N ASP A 83 -5.33 -4.53 17.91
CA ASP A 83 -5.22 -3.50 18.94
C ASP A 83 -5.64 -2.15 18.36
N VAL A 84 -6.41 -1.38 19.13
CA VAL A 84 -6.95 -0.08 18.72
C VAL A 84 -6.64 0.97 19.79
N ALA A 85 -6.18 2.14 19.36
CA ALA A 85 -6.01 3.32 20.19
C ALA A 85 -7.00 4.41 19.76
N VAL A 86 -7.70 5.01 20.73
CA VAL A 86 -8.67 6.09 20.50
C VAL A 86 -8.34 7.26 21.41
N GLY A 87 -7.99 8.38 20.80
CA GLY A 87 -7.74 9.66 21.45
C GLY A 87 -8.70 10.74 21.00
N GLY A 88 -8.40 11.97 21.38
CA GLY A 88 -9.24 13.13 21.07
C GLY A 88 -10.48 13.25 21.96
N SER A 89 -11.59 13.75 21.43
CA SER A 89 -12.84 13.97 22.16
C SER A 89 -13.70 12.69 22.17
N PRO A 90 -13.88 12.01 23.32
CA PRO A 90 -14.58 10.72 23.37
C PRO A 90 -16.06 10.79 22.95
N GLY A 91 -16.71 11.94 23.15
CA GLY A 91 -18.12 12.17 22.82
C GLY A 91 -18.35 12.80 21.45
N ALA A 92 -17.32 12.94 20.62
CA ALA A 92 -17.45 13.56 19.31
C ALA A 92 -18.16 12.65 18.32
N ASP A 93 -19.06 13.22 17.51
CA ASP A 93 -19.74 12.52 16.42
C ASP A 93 -18.80 12.26 15.24
N ARG A 94 -17.84 13.16 15.02
CA ARG A 94 -16.84 13.00 13.95
C ARG A 94 -15.68 12.11 14.40
N THR A 95 -15.21 11.29 13.49
CA THR A 95 -14.09 10.37 13.73
C THR A 95 -13.09 10.48 12.59
N MET A 96 -11.81 10.53 12.93
CA MET A 96 -10.69 10.40 12.00
C MET A 96 -9.98 9.09 12.28
N LEU A 97 -9.79 8.24 11.27
CA LEU A 97 -8.92 7.07 11.30
C LEU A 97 -7.59 7.41 10.65
N PHE A 98 -6.49 7.20 11.37
CA PHE A 98 -5.14 7.31 10.83
C PHE A 98 -4.58 5.92 10.48
N LEU A 99 -4.11 5.77 9.24
CA LEU A 99 -3.59 4.51 8.69
C LEU A 99 -2.08 4.64 8.44
N THR A 100 -1.32 3.77 9.08
CA THR A 100 0.14 3.67 8.92
C THR A 100 0.53 2.96 7.63
N GLY A 101 1.80 3.08 7.26
CA GLY A 101 2.38 2.52 6.03
C GLY A 101 2.94 1.11 6.17
N GLY A 102 3.92 0.81 5.36
CA GLY A 102 4.55 -0.47 5.13
C GLY A 102 4.14 -1.03 3.77
N PRO A 103 3.35 -2.10 3.68
CA PRO A 103 2.56 -2.76 4.73
C PRO A 103 3.41 -3.33 5.86
N GLY A 104 2.80 -3.45 7.04
CA GLY A 104 3.48 -4.06 8.18
C GLY A 104 3.71 -3.17 9.40
N GLN A 105 3.51 -1.85 9.30
CA GLN A 105 3.65 -0.94 10.44
C GLN A 105 2.44 -1.01 11.37
N GLY A 106 2.69 -1.18 12.67
CA GLY A 106 1.68 -1.07 13.71
C GLY A 106 1.19 0.37 13.89
N GLY A 107 -0.12 0.55 14.03
CA GLY A 107 -0.73 1.87 14.21
C GLY A 107 -0.73 2.33 15.66
N VAL A 108 -0.97 1.44 16.62
CA VAL A 108 -1.07 1.79 18.06
C VAL A 108 0.22 2.41 18.58
N ALA A 109 1.38 1.89 18.16
CA ALA A 109 2.68 2.47 18.50
C ALA A 109 2.87 3.91 17.96
N ALA A 110 2.17 4.25 16.87
CA ALA A 110 2.20 5.61 16.31
C ALA A 110 1.31 6.60 17.08
N ALA A 111 0.36 6.14 17.90
CA ALA A 111 -0.62 6.98 18.58
C ALA A 111 0.02 8.08 19.44
N GLU A 112 1.15 7.79 20.11
CA GLU A 112 1.86 8.77 20.93
C GLU A 112 2.41 9.96 20.13
N ARG A 113 2.61 9.81 18.81
CA ARG A 113 3.09 10.87 17.92
C ARG A 113 1.96 11.50 17.12
N VAL A 114 1.00 10.68 16.68
CA VAL A 114 -0.10 11.11 15.80
C VAL A 114 -1.14 11.91 16.57
N ILE A 115 -1.60 11.43 17.73
CA ILE A 115 -2.65 12.12 18.51
C ILE A 115 -2.24 13.54 18.92
N PRO A 116 -1.03 13.78 19.46
CA PRO A 116 -0.59 15.16 19.73
C PRO A 116 -0.41 16.01 18.47
N ARG A 117 0.03 15.42 17.34
CA ARG A 117 0.14 16.15 16.06
C ARG A 117 -1.21 16.72 15.63
N PHE A 118 -2.27 15.96 15.81
CA PHE A 118 -3.65 16.34 15.47
C PHE A 118 -4.45 16.85 16.67
N ALA A 119 -3.81 17.48 17.68
CA ALA A 119 -4.50 17.97 18.88
C ALA A 119 -5.68 18.92 18.55
N GLN A 120 -5.56 19.74 17.51
CA GLN A 120 -6.67 20.61 17.07
C GLN A 120 -7.85 19.81 16.50
N VAL A 121 -7.58 18.77 15.70
CA VAL A 121 -8.61 17.84 15.21
C VAL A 121 -9.24 17.11 16.40
N GLY A 122 -8.41 16.62 17.33
CA GLY A 122 -8.82 15.90 18.53
C GLY A 122 -9.68 16.72 19.50
N ALA A 123 -9.66 18.04 19.41
CA ALA A 123 -10.54 18.89 20.22
C ALA A 123 -12.04 18.72 19.84
N SER A 124 -12.35 18.28 18.62
CA SER A 124 -13.72 18.11 18.12
C SER A 124 -14.01 16.78 17.46
N GLN A 125 -13.01 15.88 17.37
CA GLN A 125 -13.14 14.57 16.73
C GLN A 125 -12.47 13.50 17.59
N ARG A 126 -12.93 12.25 17.43
CA ARG A 126 -12.15 11.08 17.86
C ARG A 126 -11.03 10.83 16.86
N ILE A 127 -9.84 10.48 17.35
CA ILE A 127 -8.70 10.08 16.55
C ILE A 127 -8.44 8.60 16.82
N VAL A 128 -8.58 7.78 15.80
CA VAL A 128 -8.47 6.32 15.88
C VAL A 128 -7.21 5.87 15.16
N LEU A 129 -6.47 4.97 15.76
CA LEU A 129 -5.38 4.20 15.15
C LEU A 129 -5.60 2.74 15.48
N LEU A 130 -5.17 1.83 14.60
CA LEU A 130 -5.23 0.40 14.86
C LEU A 130 -3.93 -0.27 14.40
N ASP A 131 -3.62 -1.38 15.04
CA ASP A 131 -2.69 -2.36 14.48
C ASP A 131 -3.48 -3.18 13.45
N GLN A 132 -3.19 -2.96 12.15
CA GLN A 132 -3.79 -3.73 11.08
C GLN A 132 -3.45 -5.22 11.27
N ARG A 133 -4.27 -6.14 10.71
CA ARG A 133 -4.00 -7.58 10.83
C ARG A 133 -2.54 -7.92 10.50
N GLY A 134 -1.89 -8.71 11.32
CA GLY A 134 -0.49 -9.10 11.16
C GLY A 134 0.53 -8.03 11.54
N THR A 135 0.14 -6.96 12.26
CA THR A 135 1.04 -5.90 12.76
C THR A 135 1.04 -5.80 14.29
N GLY A 136 1.87 -4.95 14.84
CA GLY A 136 1.93 -4.65 16.27
C GLY A 136 2.18 -5.89 17.14
N ALA A 137 1.32 -6.12 18.13
CA ALA A 137 1.39 -7.31 18.96
C ALA A 137 1.09 -8.60 18.17
N GLY A 138 0.18 -8.51 17.18
CA GLY A 138 -0.18 -9.60 16.26
C GLY A 138 0.76 -9.77 15.05
N ALA A 139 1.96 -9.14 15.06
CA ALA A 139 2.88 -9.16 13.94
C ALA A 139 3.24 -10.57 13.46
N LEU A 140 3.18 -10.79 12.15
CA LEU A 140 3.66 -12.03 11.52
C LEU A 140 5.19 -12.07 11.63
N ARG A 141 5.68 -12.94 12.52
CA ARG A 141 7.10 -12.98 12.88
C ARG A 141 7.84 -13.97 11.99
N CYS A 142 8.71 -13.45 11.14
CA CYS A 142 9.61 -14.19 10.27
C CYS A 142 11.06 -13.79 10.60
N PRO A 143 11.70 -14.37 11.61
CA PRO A 143 12.94 -13.82 12.17
C PRO A 143 14.07 -13.65 11.15
N GLU A 144 14.28 -14.62 10.27
CA GLU A 144 15.34 -14.56 9.27
C GLU A 144 15.05 -13.50 8.19
N LEU A 145 13.83 -13.46 7.67
CA LEU A 145 13.41 -12.44 6.70
C LEU A 145 13.49 -11.04 7.33
N GLN A 146 13.00 -10.89 8.56
CA GLN A 146 13.08 -9.64 9.33
C GLN A 146 14.52 -9.17 9.52
N GLN A 147 15.43 -10.07 9.85
CA GLN A 147 16.84 -9.73 10.04
C GLN A 147 17.50 -9.25 8.74
N GLN A 148 17.11 -9.81 7.59
CA GLN A 148 17.68 -9.44 6.30
C GLN A 148 17.09 -8.13 5.77
N MET A 149 15.76 -7.96 5.79
CA MET A 149 15.09 -6.82 5.20
C MET A 149 14.86 -5.64 6.17
N ARG A 150 14.66 -5.90 7.47
CA ARG A 150 14.44 -4.88 8.51
C ARG A 150 13.26 -3.96 8.21
N SER A 151 13.48 -2.67 7.89
CA SER A 151 12.41 -1.74 7.45
C SER A 151 12.38 -1.51 5.94
N SER A 152 13.26 -2.17 5.18
CA SER A 152 13.36 -1.97 3.74
C SER A 152 12.33 -2.81 2.98
N ASP A 153 11.78 -2.22 1.92
CA ASP A 153 10.94 -2.90 0.94
C ASP A 153 11.80 -3.54 -0.17
N LEU A 154 13.01 -3.01 -0.41
CA LEU A 154 13.84 -3.29 -1.57
C LEU A 154 15.13 -4.06 -1.29
N THR A 155 15.51 -4.22 -0.02
CA THR A 155 16.62 -5.11 0.33
C THR A 155 16.33 -6.52 -0.16
N VAL A 156 17.27 -7.11 -0.87
CA VAL A 156 17.10 -8.44 -1.48
C VAL A 156 17.28 -9.54 -0.44
N PRO A 157 16.22 -10.28 -0.06
CA PRO A 157 16.35 -11.39 0.87
C PRO A 157 16.86 -12.65 0.18
N SER A 158 17.37 -13.60 0.96
CA SER A 158 17.64 -14.94 0.47
C SER A 158 16.33 -15.71 0.22
N GLU A 159 16.28 -16.54 -0.82
CA GLU A 159 15.11 -17.40 -1.10
C GLU A 159 14.77 -18.33 0.09
N GLY A 160 15.79 -18.77 0.83
CA GLY A 160 15.62 -19.55 2.06
C GLY A 160 14.84 -18.81 3.14
N ALA A 161 15.17 -17.54 3.38
CA ALA A 161 14.47 -16.70 4.37
C ALA A 161 13.01 -16.47 3.99
N VAL A 162 12.74 -16.23 2.69
CA VAL A 162 11.38 -16.06 2.16
C VAL A 162 10.56 -17.35 2.32
N THR A 163 11.12 -18.48 1.93
CA THR A 163 10.45 -19.78 2.04
C THR A 163 10.19 -20.18 3.49
N ALA A 164 11.16 -19.95 4.37
CA ALA A 164 11.01 -20.21 5.81
C ALA A 164 9.90 -19.34 6.42
N CYS A 165 9.80 -18.06 6.01
CA CYS A 165 8.73 -17.15 6.42
C CYS A 165 7.36 -17.67 5.98
N ALA A 166 7.19 -17.97 4.70
CA ALA A 166 5.94 -18.48 4.16
C ALA A 166 5.50 -19.80 4.84
N THR A 167 6.46 -20.68 5.15
CA THR A 167 6.21 -21.92 5.89
C THR A 167 5.76 -21.65 7.32
N THR A 168 6.37 -20.67 7.98
CA THR A 168 6.02 -20.27 9.37
C THR A 168 4.59 -19.72 9.46
N ILE A 169 4.18 -18.90 8.49
CA ILE A 169 2.81 -18.34 8.45
C ILE A 169 1.79 -19.41 8.03
N GLY A 170 2.20 -20.36 7.20
CA GLY A 170 1.35 -21.44 6.69
C GLY A 170 0.27 -20.93 5.74
N ASP A 171 -0.85 -21.66 5.65
CA ASP A 171 -1.95 -21.32 4.72
C ASP A 171 -2.68 -20.03 5.12
N GLY A 172 -2.58 -19.63 6.38
CA GLY A 172 -3.11 -18.35 6.86
C GLY A 172 -2.60 -17.13 6.08
N ARG A 173 -1.44 -17.25 5.38
CA ARG A 173 -0.87 -16.16 4.55
C ARG A 173 -1.83 -15.63 3.47
N ALA A 174 -2.83 -16.42 3.07
CA ALA A 174 -3.84 -16.02 2.09
C ALA A 174 -4.83 -14.96 2.60
N HIS A 175 -4.86 -14.71 3.92
CA HIS A 175 -5.86 -13.85 4.57
C HIS A 175 -5.27 -12.53 5.10
N TYR A 176 -4.24 -12.03 4.43
CA TYR A 176 -3.57 -10.76 4.75
C TYR A 176 -3.52 -9.80 3.56
N ALA A 177 -4.47 -9.92 2.63
CA ALA A 177 -4.64 -8.97 1.55
C ALA A 177 -5.23 -7.64 2.06
N THR A 178 -5.06 -6.57 1.30
CA THR A 178 -5.69 -5.27 1.63
C THR A 178 -7.21 -5.36 1.70
N SER A 179 -7.86 -6.25 0.94
CA SER A 179 -9.30 -6.49 1.02
C SER A 179 -9.74 -6.99 2.40
N ASP A 180 -8.94 -7.84 3.05
CA ASP A 180 -9.20 -8.30 4.41
C ASP A 180 -9.08 -7.15 5.41
N THR A 181 -8.06 -6.31 5.27
CA THR A 181 -7.90 -5.10 6.09
C THR A 181 -9.07 -4.13 5.90
N VAL A 182 -9.54 -3.92 4.67
CA VAL A 182 -10.72 -3.08 4.39
C VAL A 182 -11.97 -3.59 5.12
N ALA A 183 -12.19 -4.90 5.12
CA ALA A 183 -13.29 -5.50 5.86
C ALA A 183 -13.15 -5.33 7.39
N ASP A 184 -11.93 -5.43 7.92
CA ASP A 184 -11.67 -5.16 9.34
C ASP A 184 -11.95 -3.70 9.73
N LEU A 185 -11.61 -2.76 8.84
CA LEU A 185 -11.90 -1.35 9.07
C LEU A 185 -13.41 -1.06 9.12
N GLU A 186 -14.22 -1.73 8.29
CA GLU A 186 -15.67 -1.58 8.34
C GLU A 186 -16.25 -2.15 9.63
N ASP A 187 -15.74 -3.30 10.11
CA ASP A 187 -16.10 -3.84 11.42
C ASP A 187 -15.72 -2.87 12.56
N LEU A 188 -14.54 -2.26 12.49
CA LEU A 188 -14.09 -1.26 13.48
C LEU A 188 -14.98 -0.03 13.47
N ARG A 189 -15.30 0.51 12.27
CA ARG A 189 -16.18 1.66 12.13
C ARG A 189 -17.54 1.40 12.80
N ALA A 190 -18.12 0.24 12.51
CA ALA A 190 -19.38 -0.18 13.07
C ALA A 190 -19.31 -0.37 14.59
N ALA A 191 -18.24 -1.00 15.10
CA ALA A 191 -18.02 -1.21 16.53
C ALA A 191 -17.87 0.09 17.33
N LEU A 192 -17.27 1.12 16.70
CA LEU A 192 -17.15 2.47 17.27
C LEU A 192 -18.43 3.33 17.13
N GLY A 193 -19.45 2.82 16.44
CA GLY A 193 -20.70 3.55 16.18
C GLY A 193 -20.51 4.77 15.28
N ALA A 194 -19.45 4.83 14.48
CA ALA A 194 -19.21 5.94 13.56
C ALA A 194 -20.05 5.74 12.28
N GLU A 195 -20.97 6.65 11.98
CA GLU A 195 -21.73 6.59 10.74
C GLU A 195 -20.81 6.77 9.53
N ARG A 196 -19.91 7.75 9.63
CA ARG A 196 -18.87 8.09 8.65
C ARG A 196 -17.60 8.45 9.39
N TRP A 197 -16.48 8.37 8.73
CA TRP A 197 -15.18 8.82 9.22
C TRP A 197 -14.31 9.48 8.15
N SER A 198 -13.40 10.31 8.59
CA SER A 198 -12.31 10.80 7.76
C SER A 198 -11.16 9.78 7.80
N LEU A 199 -10.54 9.54 6.66
CA LEU A 199 -9.38 8.67 6.55
C LEU A 199 -8.14 9.51 6.28
N ASP A 200 -7.08 9.28 7.04
CA ASP A 200 -5.78 9.88 6.85
C ASP A 200 -4.75 8.75 6.70
N GLY A 201 -4.36 8.47 5.46
CA GLY A 201 -3.47 7.39 5.12
C GLY A 201 -2.11 7.88 4.65
N VAL A 202 -1.04 7.29 5.21
CA VAL A 202 0.35 7.59 4.83
C VAL A 202 0.97 6.37 4.14
N SER A 203 1.64 6.57 2.99
CA SER A 203 2.33 5.48 2.28
C SER A 203 1.35 4.35 1.92
N TYR A 204 1.63 3.10 2.23
CA TYR A 204 0.67 2.00 2.08
C TYR A 204 -0.68 2.30 2.75
N GLY A 205 -0.73 3.02 3.87
CA GLY A 205 -1.99 3.47 4.48
C GLY A 205 -2.84 4.32 3.55
N SER A 206 -2.25 5.05 2.61
CA SER A 206 -2.99 5.79 1.57
C SER A 206 -3.66 4.86 0.55
N TYR A 207 -3.01 3.73 0.25
CA TYR A 207 -3.60 2.68 -0.58
C TYR A 207 -4.81 2.04 0.11
N VAL A 208 -4.65 1.64 1.39
CA VAL A 208 -5.75 1.10 2.21
C VAL A 208 -6.91 2.10 2.29
N ALA A 209 -6.64 3.39 2.53
CA ALA A 209 -7.66 4.43 2.60
C ALA A 209 -8.46 4.56 1.30
N GLN A 210 -7.78 4.51 0.14
CA GLN A 210 -8.43 4.54 -1.17
C GLN A 210 -9.24 3.27 -1.43
N ARG A 211 -8.72 2.10 -1.09
CA ARG A 211 -9.42 0.81 -1.22
C ARG A 211 -10.68 0.79 -0.36
N TYR A 212 -10.58 1.26 0.89
CA TYR A 212 -11.76 1.40 1.76
C TYR A 212 -12.78 2.39 1.17
N ALA A 213 -12.31 3.55 0.71
CA ALA A 213 -13.17 4.58 0.14
C ALA A 213 -13.90 4.12 -1.14
N THR A 214 -13.30 3.21 -1.90
CA THR A 214 -13.93 2.59 -3.07
C THR A 214 -15.00 1.56 -2.66
N ALA A 215 -14.70 0.74 -1.65
CA ALA A 215 -15.64 -0.28 -1.17
C ALA A 215 -16.82 0.34 -0.39
N HIS A 216 -16.58 1.44 0.33
CA HIS A 216 -17.55 2.07 1.23
C HIS A 216 -17.61 3.60 1.03
N PRO A 217 -17.93 4.12 -0.18
CA PRO A 217 -17.88 5.56 -0.47
C PRO A 217 -18.81 6.40 0.41
N ASP A 218 -19.92 5.82 0.86
CA ASP A 218 -20.89 6.48 1.73
C ASP A 218 -20.41 6.57 3.19
N ARG A 219 -19.36 5.86 3.56
CA ARG A 219 -18.77 5.86 4.91
C ARG A 219 -17.59 6.81 5.05
N VAL A 220 -17.17 7.46 3.97
CA VAL A 220 -16.04 8.39 3.96
C VAL A 220 -16.55 9.83 4.00
N ASP A 221 -16.08 10.60 4.99
CA ASP A 221 -16.29 12.04 5.07
C ASP A 221 -15.20 12.80 4.29
N ARG A 222 -13.94 12.57 4.63
CA ARG A 222 -12.76 13.16 3.99
C ARG A 222 -11.66 12.15 3.80
N LEU A 223 -10.80 12.42 2.82
CA LEU A 223 -9.67 11.57 2.49
C LEU A 223 -8.39 12.41 2.44
N VAL A 224 -7.44 12.09 3.30
CA VAL A 224 -6.07 12.64 3.26
C VAL A 224 -5.13 11.52 2.83
N LEU A 225 -4.39 11.76 1.75
CA LEU A 225 -3.46 10.82 1.16
C LEU A 225 -2.06 11.45 1.20
N ASP A 226 -1.22 11.00 2.09
CA ASP A 226 0.15 11.48 2.25
C ASP A 226 1.13 10.46 1.67
N SER A 227 2.01 10.93 0.77
CA SER A 227 2.97 10.03 0.13
C SER A 227 2.25 8.85 -0.53
N VAL A 228 1.45 9.18 -1.54
CA VAL A 228 0.36 8.31 -2.02
C VAL A 228 0.87 7.14 -2.87
N VAL A 229 0.39 5.94 -2.54
CA VAL A 229 0.42 4.77 -3.42
C VAL A 229 -0.87 4.78 -4.26
N PRO A 230 -0.81 4.71 -5.60
CA PRO A 230 -2.00 4.69 -6.44
C PRO A 230 -2.94 3.53 -6.08
N VAL A 231 -4.25 3.75 -6.18
CA VAL A 231 -5.25 2.72 -5.86
C VAL A 231 -5.19 1.49 -6.77
N SER A 232 -4.60 1.60 -7.95
CA SER A 232 -4.28 0.50 -8.85
C SER A 232 -3.07 -0.34 -8.40
N GLY A 233 -2.43 0.03 -7.29
CA GLY A 233 -1.11 -0.50 -6.94
C GLY A 233 0.01 0.21 -7.71
N PHE A 234 1.23 -0.24 -7.52
CA PHE A 234 2.40 0.24 -8.24
C PHE A 234 3.05 -0.90 -9.04
N ASP A 235 3.84 -0.53 -10.05
CA ASP A 235 4.61 -1.49 -10.85
C ASP A 235 5.76 -2.07 -10.00
N PRO A 236 5.78 -3.38 -9.68
CA PRO A 236 6.85 -4.00 -8.91
C PRO A 236 8.21 -3.98 -9.61
N LEU A 237 8.26 -3.67 -10.92
CA LEU A 237 9.51 -3.43 -11.64
C LEU A 237 10.03 -2.01 -11.44
N LEU A 238 9.29 -1.13 -10.76
CA LEU A 238 9.66 0.23 -10.35
C LEU A 238 10.01 1.16 -11.52
N THR A 239 9.43 0.92 -12.71
CA THR A 239 9.75 1.69 -13.93
C THR A 239 9.37 3.17 -13.83
N ASP A 240 8.49 3.57 -12.91
CA ASP A 240 8.19 4.97 -12.60
C ASP A 240 9.17 5.60 -11.61
N VAL A 241 9.86 4.78 -10.79
CA VAL A 241 10.80 5.25 -9.77
C VAL A 241 12.13 5.67 -10.38
N TYR A 242 12.66 4.92 -11.34
CA TYR A 242 13.99 5.18 -11.90
C TYR A 242 14.16 6.58 -12.51
N PRO A 243 13.25 7.09 -13.37
CA PRO A 243 13.35 8.47 -13.86
C PRO A 243 13.26 9.52 -12.75
N GLU A 244 12.49 9.24 -11.70
CA GLU A 244 12.37 10.13 -10.54
C GLU A 244 13.66 10.14 -9.70
N VAL A 245 14.39 9.02 -9.59
CA VAL A 245 15.73 8.99 -8.98
C VAL A 245 16.66 9.97 -9.71
N ALA A 246 16.69 9.91 -11.03
CA ALA A 246 17.51 10.84 -11.82
C ALA A 246 17.11 12.31 -11.59
N ARG A 247 15.81 12.59 -11.59
CA ARG A 247 15.26 13.94 -11.35
C ARG A 247 15.65 14.48 -9.97
N VAL A 248 15.41 13.68 -8.93
CA VAL A 248 15.62 14.09 -7.53
C VAL A 248 17.11 14.32 -7.26
N LEU A 249 17.97 13.38 -7.64
CA LEU A 249 19.40 13.51 -7.36
C LEU A 249 20.04 14.65 -8.16
N ARG A 250 19.60 14.91 -9.40
CA ARG A 250 20.03 16.11 -10.15
C ARG A 250 19.59 17.39 -9.45
N ALA A 251 18.35 17.48 -8.97
CA ALA A 251 17.87 18.65 -8.23
C ALA A 251 18.65 18.87 -6.92
N VAL A 252 19.03 17.82 -6.22
CA VAL A 252 19.91 17.91 -5.04
C VAL A 252 21.30 18.37 -5.43
N CYS A 253 21.86 17.84 -6.52
CA CYS A 253 23.16 18.23 -7.05
C CYS A 253 23.21 19.72 -7.44
N ASP A 254 22.19 20.22 -8.11
CA ASP A 254 22.07 21.64 -8.48
C ASP A 254 22.09 22.55 -7.25
N GLN A 255 21.38 22.17 -6.17
CA GLN A 255 21.33 22.92 -4.91
C GLN A 255 22.67 22.89 -4.16
N THR A 256 23.36 21.76 -4.18
CA THR A 256 24.65 21.56 -3.49
C THR A 256 25.87 21.88 -4.36
N ARG A 257 25.67 22.17 -5.66
CA ARG A 257 26.71 22.42 -6.66
C ARG A 257 27.74 21.29 -6.74
N CYS A 258 27.27 20.05 -6.82
CA CYS A 258 28.16 18.89 -6.93
C CYS A 258 28.92 18.87 -8.26
N ALA A 259 30.01 18.11 -8.32
CA ALA A 259 30.98 18.16 -9.44
C ALA A 259 30.62 17.25 -10.63
N GLY A 260 29.40 16.72 -10.73
CA GLY A 260 29.02 15.83 -11.83
C GLY A 260 27.53 15.50 -11.84
N ASP A 261 27.10 14.71 -12.83
CA ASP A 261 25.71 14.22 -12.90
C ASP A 261 25.55 12.92 -12.07
N PRO A 262 24.80 12.95 -10.95
CA PRO A 262 24.63 11.76 -10.11
C PRO A 262 23.86 10.63 -10.80
N ALA A 263 22.99 10.93 -11.76
CA ALA A 263 22.28 9.90 -12.52
C ALA A 263 23.23 9.16 -13.49
N GLU A 264 24.10 9.90 -14.19
CA GLU A 264 25.14 9.27 -15.01
C GLU A 264 26.13 8.48 -14.14
N ALA A 265 26.43 8.97 -12.94
CA ALA A 265 27.28 8.25 -11.99
C ALA A 265 26.66 6.92 -11.55
N ILE A 266 25.35 6.85 -11.26
CA ILE A 266 24.66 5.60 -10.99
C ILE A 266 24.78 4.67 -12.20
N SER A 267 24.47 5.17 -13.42
CA SER A 267 24.53 4.35 -14.63
C SER A 267 25.92 3.77 -14.89
N ALA A 268 26.97 4.57 -14.71
CA ALA A 268 28.35 4.10 -14.83
C ALA A 268 28.70 3.05 -13.76
N THR A 269 28.24 3.27 -12.52
CA THR A 269 28.50 2.39 -11.38
C THR A 269 27.84 1.02 -11.58
N VAL A 270 26.54 0.97 -11.91
CA VAL A 270 25.83 -0.30 -12.08
C VAL A 270 26.28 -1.09 -13.30
N LYS A 271 26.71 -0.44 -14.36
CA LYS A 271 27.35 -1.10 -15.51
C LYS A 271 28.66 -1.77 -15.13
N ARG A 272 29.44 -1.16 -14.25
CA ARG A 272 30.75 -1.66 -13.84
C ARG A 272 30.63 -2.72 -12.73
N TRP A 273 29.67 -2.55 -11.82
CA TRP A 273 29.40 -3.43 -10.69
C TRP A 273 27.89 -3.72 -10.61
N PRO A 274 27.38 -4.69 -11.39
CA PRO A 274 25.95 -5.00 -11.45
C PRO A 274 25.35 -5.43 -10.11
N ASP A 275 26.17 -5.99 -9.20
CA ASP A 275 25.77 -6.35 -7.84
C ASP A 275 25.32 -5.14 -6.99
N LEU A 276 25.77 -3.95 -7.35
CA LEU A 276 25.34 -2.71 -6.67
C LEU A 276 23.98 -2.19 -7.15
N ALA A 277 23.43 -2.66 -8.25
CA ALA A 277 22.19 -2.10 -8.79
C ALA A 277 21.00 -2.19 -7.80
N PRO A 278 20.62 -3.35 -7.26
CA PRO A 278 19.55 -3.43 -6.27
C PRO A 278 19.93 -2.76 -4.93
N VAL A 279 21.20 -2.82 -4.53
CA VAL A 279 21.68 -2.19 -3.28
C VAL A 279 21.55 -0.66 -3.35
N LEU A 280 21.93 -0.04 -4.46
CA LEU A 280 21.81 1.40 -4.64
C LEU A 280 20.35 1.84 -4.72
N LEU A 281 19.50 1.06 -5.35
CA LEU A 281 18.07 1.33 -5.40
C LEU A 281 17.47 1.34 -3.98
N ASP A 282 17.74 0.33 -3.17
CA ASP A 282 17.33 0.23 -1.77
C ASP A 282 17.83 1.44 -0.94
N VAL A 283 19.11 1.74 -1.02
CA VAL A 283 19.70 2.86 -0.26
C VAL A 283 19.11 4.21 -0.69
N ILE A 284 18.95 4.46 -1.97
CA ILE A 284 18.43 5.73 -2.49
C ILE A 284 16.97 5.93 -2.11
N THR A 285 16.14 4.90 -2.25
CA THR A 285 14.74 4.98 -1.84
C THR A 285 14.59 5.11 -0.34
N GLY A 286 15.37 4.37 0.45
CA GLY A 286 15.41 4.49 1.90
C GLY A 286 15.87 5.87 2.37
N MET A 287 16.87 6.47 1.72
CA MET A 287 17.30 7.84 2.03
C MET A 287 16.21 8.87 1.74
N SER A 288 15.41 8.70 0.71
CA SER A 288 14.28 9.61 0.46
C SER A 288 13.27 9.64 1.62
N VAL A 289 13.21 8.55 2.39
CA VAL A 289 12.41 8.46 3.62
C VAL A 289 13.11 9.13 4.80
N ALA A 290 14.40 8.86 5.04
CA ALA A 290 15.09 9.24 6.28
C ALA A 290 15.91 10.54 6.18
N ASP A 291 16.62 10.73 5.06
CA ASP A 291 17.45 11.92 4.76
C ASP A 291 17.34 12.33 3.28
N PRO A 292 16.28 13.08 2.90
CA PRO A 292 16.07 13.51 1.52
C PRO A 292 17.07 14.59 1.05
N THR A 293 18.10 14.87 1.81
CA THR A 293 19.26 15.65 1.36
C THR A 293 20.28 14.80 0.62
N PHE A 294 20.19 13.48 0.75
CA PHE A 294 21.10 12.48 0.20
C PHE A 294 22.58 12.75 0.59
N SER A 295 22.74 13.15 1.85
CA SER A 295 24.05 13.56 2.39
C SER A 295 25.04 12.39 2.33
N GLY A 296 26.22 12.64 1.78
CA GLY A 296 27.29 11.65 1.60
C GLY A 296 27.10 10.68 0.42
N LEU A 297 25.90 10.48 -0.08
CA LEU A 297 25.62 9.55 -1.18
C LEU A 297 26.22 10.06 -2.50
N VAL A 298 25.93 11.31 -2.89
CA VAL A 298 26.33 11.85 -4.18
C VAL A 298 27.86 11.84 -4.38
N PRO A 299 28.68 12.28 -3.42
CA PRO A 299 30.15 12.14 -3.54
C PRO A 299 30.60 10.69 -3.72
N ALA A 300 30.03 9.75 -2.96
CA ALA A 300 30.38 8.34 -3.05
C ALA A 300 30.01 7.71 -4.41
N LEU A 301 28.89 8.15 -5.03
CA LEU A 301 28.53 7.76 -6.39
C LEU A 301 29.50 8.29 -7.44
N LEU A 302 29.94 9.54 -7.31
CA LEU A 302 30.91 10.14 -8.22
C LEU A 302 32.28 9.43 -8.15
N ASP A 303 32.73 9.07 -6.95
CA ASP A 303 33.93 8.26 -6.76
C ASP A 303 33.81 6.87 -7.40
N ALA A 304 32.65 6.23 -7.25
CA ALA A 304 32.37 4.94 -7.88
C ALA A 304 32.39 5.06 -9.41
N ALA A 305 31.74 6.05 -9.98
CA ALA A 305 31.78 6.31 -11.42
C ALA A 305 33.21 6.53 -11.95
N ALA A 306 34.08 7.16 -11.15
CA ALA A 306 35.50 7.33 -11.44
C ALA A 306 36.34 6.03 -11.29
N GLY A 307 35.74 4.95 -10.78
CA GLY A 307 36.38 3.62 -10.66
C GLY A 307 36.79 3.21 -9.25
N ASN A 308 36.38 3.95 -8.22
CA ASN A 308 36.61 3.62 -6.82
C ASN A 308 35.28 3.32 -6.12
N ASP A 309 34.92 2.04 -6.02
CA ASP A 309 33.65 1.59 -5.40
C ASP A 309 33.69 1.49 -3.86
N GLN A 310 34.84 1.65 -3.25
CA GLN A 310 34.99 1.53 -1.79
C GLN A 310 34.07 2.49 -0.99
N PRO A 311 34.00 3.79 -1.32
CA PRO A 311 33.14 4.71 -0.59
C PRO A 311 31.66 4.35 -0.68
N ILE A 312 31.15 3.97 -1.86
CA ILE A 312 29.74 3.63 -2.01
C ILE A 312 29.38 2.30 -1.36
N ARG A 313 30.25 1.29 -1.38
CA ARG A 313 30.06 0.03 -0.65
C ARG A 313 30.06 0.25 0.86
N ALA A 314 30.99 1.06 1.38
CA ALA A 314 31.05 1.40 2.79
C ALA A 314 29.80 2.19 3.23
N PHE A 315 29.36 3.15 2.41
CA PHE A 315 28.15 3.93 2.65
C PHE A 315 26.90 3.01 2.71
N SER A 316 26.72 2.16 1.72
CA SER A 316 25.57 1.25 1.64
C SER A 316 25.55 0.25 2.80
N ALA A 317 26.69 -0.34 3.15
CA ALA A 317 26.81 -1.25 4.30
C ALA A 317 26.51 -0.52 5.62
N GLY A 318 27.00 0.70 5.79
CA GLY A 318 26.71 1.56 6.94
C GLY A 318 25.22 1.86 7.06
N TRP A 319 24.58 2.23 5.98
CA TRP A 319 23.14 2.49 5.89
C TRP A 319 22.33 1.26 6.33
N GLN A 320 22.54 0.12 5.68
CA GLN A 320 21.83 -1.13 5.99
C GLN A 320 22.09 -1.60 7.43
N SER A 321 23.32 -1.45 7.96
CA SER A 321 23.64 -1.88 9.31
C SER A 321 23.04 -0.99 10.42
N ALA A 322 22.67 0.25 10.09
CA ALA A 322 22.06 1.19 11.04
C ALA A 322 20.61 0.84 11.35
N ASP A 323 19.91 0.19 10.44
CA ASP A 323 18.52 -0.24 10.64
C ASP A 323 18.45 -1.44 11.59
N LYS A 324 17.60 -1.34 12.61
CA LYS A 324 17.35 -2.37 13.65
C LYS A 324 15.87 -2.63 13.83
N THR A 325 15.08 -2.41 12.79
CA THR A 325 13.62 -2.50 12.87
C THR A 325 13.15 -3.93 13.18
N GLU A 326 12.36 -4.02 14.24
CA GLU A 326 11.75 -5.27 14.71
C GLU A 326 10.37 -5.49 14.10
N ALA A 327 9.90 -6.74 14.05
CA ALA A 327 8.62 -7.12 13.46
C ALA A 327 7.41 -6.43 14.13
N SER A 328 7.49 -6.07 15.41
CA SER A 328 6.44 -5.31 16.11
C SER A 328 6.32 -3.86 15.63
N SER A 329 7.37 -3.32 15.02
CA SER A 329 7.39 -1.97 14.44
C SER A 329 7.04 -1.99 12.95
N LEU A 330 7.59 -2.95 12.19
CA LEU A 330 7.25 -3.23 10.80
C LEU A 330 7.46 -4.72 10.54
N SER A 331 6.38 -5.47 10.31
CA SER A 331 6.41 -6.91 10.08
C SER A 331 6.75 -7.23 8.63
N GLN A 332 7.93 -7.80 8.37
CA GLN A 332 8.30 -8.31 7.05
C GLN A 332 7.48 -9.55 6.63
N GLY A 333 6.96 -10.31 7.60
CA GLY A 333 6.03 -11.40 7.31
C GLY A 333 4.71 -10.90 6.73
N LEU A 334 4.13 -9.83 7.30
CA LEU A 334 2.95 -9.19 6.71
C LEU A 334 3.28 -8.51 5.40
N HIS A 335 4.38 -7.76 5.33
CA HIS A 335 4.83 -7.07 4.13
C HIS A 335 4.85 -8.02 2.93
N ALA A 336 5.56 -9.14 3.05
CA ALA A 336 5.61 -10.17 2.01
C ALA A 336 4.22 -10.77 1.70
N SER A 337 3.42 -11.12 2.72
CA SER A 337 2.09 -11.69 2.50
C SER A 337 1.19 -10.74 1.72
N THR A 338 1.14 -9.47 2.13
CA THR A 338 0.27 -8.47 1.52
C THR A 338 0.71 -8.11 0.09
N LEU A 339 2.00 -7.78 -0.12
CA LEU A 339 2.46 -7.38 -1.46
C LEU A 339 2.35 -8.50 -2.48
N CYS A 340 2.66 -9.75 -2.07
CA CYS A 340 2.53 -10.88 -2.98
C CYS A 340 1.08 -11.27 -3.31
N LEU A 341 0.10 -10.79 -2.53
CA LEU A 341 -1.33 -10.93 -2.81
C LEU A 341 -1.89 -9.77 -3.65
N ASP A 342 -1.42 -8.54 -3.42
CA ASP A 342 -2.06 -7.32 -3.89
C ASP A 342 -1.44 -6.72 -5.16
N LEU A 343 -0.15 -7.00 -5.45
CA LEU A 343 0.54 -6.39 -6.59
C LEU A 343 0.33 -7.19 -7.88
N ASP A 344 0.20 -6.46 -8.98
CA ASP A 344 0.12 -7.03 -10.34
C ASP A 344 1.52 -7.32 -10.87
N PHE A 345 2.01 -8.53 -10.61
CA PHE A 345 3.31 -8.98 -11.08
C PHE A 345 3.28 -9.42 -12.54
N PRO A 346 4.45 -9.43 -13.23
CA PRO A 346 4.52 -9.88 -14.64
C PRO A 346 4.01 -11.30 -14.90
N TRP A 347 3.92 -12.13 -13.89
CA TRP A 347 3.39 -13.50 -13.97
C TRP A 347 1.88 -13.60 -13.67
N GLY A 348 1.20 -12.49 -13.37
CA GLY A 348 -0.20 -12.46 -12.96
C GLY A 348 -0.39 -12.54 -11.45
N GLY A 349 -1.52 -13.09 -11.01
CA GLY A 349 -1.93 -13.14 -9.61
C GLY A 349 -1.12 -14.09 -8.71
N ALA A 350 -1.48 -14.09 -7.44
CA ALA A 350 -0.86 -14.90 -6.40
C ALA A 350 -1.01 -16.42 -6.60
N ASP A 351 -1.94 -16.85 -7.44
CA ASP A 351 -2.24 -18.24 -7.78
C ASP A 351 -1.30 -18.82 -8.87
N SER A 352 -0.46 -17.99 -9.50
CA SER A 352 0.47 -18.43 -10.55
C SER A 352 1.56 -19.37 -10.01
N ASP A 353 2.03 -20.30 -10.86
CA ASP A 353 3.09 -21.24 -10.48
C ASP A 353 4.44 -20.51 -10.29
N PRO A 354 5.10 -20.62 -9.13
CA PRO A 354 6.40 -20.01 -8.89
C PRO A 354 7.47 -20.40 -9.91
N ALA A 355 7.42 -21.61 -10.48
CA ALA A 355 8.41 -22.08 -11.43
C ALA A 355 8.49 -21.24 -12.72
N GLY A 356 7.40 -20.57 -13.12
CA GLY A 356 7.35 -19.72 -14.32
C GLY A 356 7.63 -18.24 -14.07
N ARG A 357 7.62 -17.78 -12.81
CA ARG A 357 7.64 -16.36 -12.47
C ARG A 357 8.90 -15.62 -12.92
N GLY A 358 10.07 -16.26 -12.77
CA GLY A 358 11.33 -15.66 -13.21
C GLY A 358 11.33 -15.37 -14.72
N ALA A 359 10.92 -16.34 -15.54
CA ALA A 359 10.85 -16.15 -16.99
C ALA A 359 9.84 -15.06 -17.40
N ALA A 360 8.73 -14.91 -16.67
CA ALA A 360 7.76 -13.85 -16.90
C ALA A 360 8.34 -12.45 -16.60
N VAL A 361 9.10 -12.30 -15.51
CA VAL A 361 9.83 -11.06 -15.17
C VAL A 361 10.82 -10.71 -16.27
N ASP A 362 11.65 -11.66 -16.67
CA ASP A 362 12.68 -11.45 -17.70
C ASP A 362 12.04 -11.03 -19.04
N ALA A 363 10.95 -11.67 -19.43
CA ALA A 363 10.20 -11.33 -20.64
C ALA A 363 9.61 -9.90 -20.57
N LYS A 364 9.01 -9.54 -19.43
CA LYS A 364 8.45 -8.19 -19.23
C LYS A 364 9.52 -7.13 -19.29
N VAL A 365 10.63 -7.30 -18.54
CA VAL A 365 11.74 -6.32 -18.50
C VAL A 365 12.44 -6.21 -19.84
N ALA A 366 12.51 -7.29 -20.64
CA ALA A 366 13.05 -7.26 -21.99
C ALA A 366 12.31 -6.27 -22.91
N GLY A 367 11.02 -6.06 -22.68
CA GLY A 367 10.18 -5.10 -23.39
C GLY A 367 10.20 -3.67 -22.85
N VAL A 368 10.85 -3.42 -21.70
CA VAL A 368 10.92 -2.07 -21.12
C VAL A 368 11.98 -1.26 -21.86
N PRO A 369 11.63 -0.06 -22.38
CA PRO A 369 12.60 0.83 -23.01
C PRO A 369 13.72 1.22 -22.03
N PRO A 370 15.01 1.27 -22.48
CA PRO A 370 16.15 1.57 -21.60
C PRO A 370 16.03 2.89 -20.85
N GLU A 371 15.42 3.90 -21.47
CA GLU A 371 15.17 5.21 -20.86
C GLU A 371 14.22 5.18 -19.66
N ARG A 372 13.35 4.17 -19.58
CA ARG A 372 12.46 3.94 -18.44
C ARG A 372 13.18 3.28 -17.26
N LEU A 373 14.32 2.66 -17.52
CA LEU A 373 15.16 2.04 -16.49
C LEU A 373 16.29 2.98 -16.03
N PHE A 374 16.63 4.01 -16.81
CA PHE A 374 17.68 4.95 -16.46
C PHE A 374 17.36 5.71 -15.15
N PRO A 375 18.32 5.85 -14.20
CA PRO A 375 19.75 5.61 -14.26
C PRO A 375 20.21 4.17 -13.92
N PHE A 376 19.28 3.29 -13.66
CA PHE A 376 19.53 1.87 -13.44
C PHE A 376 19.46 1.06 -14.74
N ASP A 377 19.37 -0.25 -14.60
CA ASP A 377 19.25 -1.20 -15.69
C ASP A 377 18.31 -2.35 -15.34
N ARG A 378 18.28 -3.37 -16.19
CA ARG A 378 17.45 -4.56 -16.00
C ARG A 378 17.76 -5.31 -14.71
N THR A 379 19.01 -5.27 -14.23
CA THR A 379 19.44 -5.95 -13.00
C THR A 379 18.70 -5.40 -11.78
N ALA A 380 18.54 -4.06 -11.70
CA ALA A 380 17.74 -3.45 -10.63
C ALA A 380 16.26 -3.85 -10.72
N ALA A 381 15.68 -3.85 -11.93
CA ALA A 381 14.26 -4.16 -12.12
C ALA A 381 13.91 -5.62 -11.79
N THR A 382 14.78 -6.58 -12.16
CA THR A 382 14.54 -8.01 -11.91
C THR A 382 15.02 -8.48 -10.54
N GLY A 383 15.92 -7.73 -9.90
CA GLY A 383 16.62 -8.10 -8.68
C GLY A 383 16.27 -7.28 -7.45
N ASN A 384 15.23 -6.43 -7.47
CA ASN A 384 14.78 -5.73 -6.26
C ASN A 384 14.06 -6.68 -5.28
N GLY A 385 14.00 -6.27 -4.01
CA GLY A 385 13.49 -7.11 -2.92
C GLY A 385 12.05 -7.59 -3.10
N GLU A 386 11.16 -6.77 -3.68
CA GLU A 386 9.76 -7.12 -3.91
C GLU A 386 9.61 -8.24 -4.95
N VAL A 387 10.30 -8.08 -6.09
CA VAL A 387 10.31 -9.10 -7.16
C VAL A 387 10.91 -10.40 -6.65
N VAL A 388 12.05 -10.35 -5.96
CA VAL A 388 12.73 -11.55 -5.44
C VAL A 388 11.88 -12.26 -4.40
N THR A 389 11.26 -11.52 -3.48
CA THR A 389 10.37 -12.07 -2.44
C THR A 389 9.17 -12.77 -3.07
N CYS A 390 8.41 -12.07 -3.91
CA CYS A 390 7.16 -12.62 -4.43
C CYS A 390 7.38 -13.67 -5.54
N ARG A 391 8.54 -13.67 -6.20
CA ARG A 391 8.90 -14.71 -7.17
C ARG A 391 8.91 -16.10 -6.56
N VAL A 392 9.38 -16.24 -5.32
CA VAL A 392 9.48 -17.54 -4.62
C VAL A 392 8.40 -17.75 -3.57
N TRP A 393 7.55 -16.72 -3.31
CA TRP A 393 6.43 -16.85 -2.38
C TRP A 393 5.47 -17.94 -2.86
N PRO A 394 5.05 -18.89 -2.01
CA PRO A 394 4.15 -19.96 -2.43
C PRO A 394 2.83 -19.40 -2.94
N ARG A 395 2.29 -20.02 -3.97
CA ARG A 395 0.99 -19.65 -4.51
C ARG A 395 -0.11 -19.74 -3.47
N THR A 396 -1.10 -18.85 -3.59
CA THR A 396 -2.32 -18.82 -2.79
C THR A 396 -3.51 -18.66 -3.72
N SER A 397 -4.73 -18.84 -3.22
CA SER A 397 -5.93 -18.42 -3.95
C SER A 397 -5.86 -16.92 -4.20
N ASP A 398 -6.20 -16.51 -5.41
CA ASP A 398 -6.09 -15.12 -5.86
C ASP A 398 -7.00 -14.20 -5.08
N SER A 399 -6.54 -12.98 -4.86
CA SER A 399 -7.26 -11.94 -4.15
C SER A 399 -7.62 -10.74 -5.02
N TRP A 400 -6.98 -10.55 -6.19
CA TRP A 400 -7.23 -9.34 -6.99
C TRP A 400 -6.84 -9.44 -8.47
N SER A 401 -7.59 -8.71 -9.34
CA SER A 401 -7.35 -8.67 -10.78
C SER A 401 -7.12 -7.24 -11.31
N ALA A 402 -6.41 -7.11 -12.43
CA ALA A 402 -6.22 -5.83 -13.13
C ALA A 402 -7.56 -5.15 -13.53
N ALA A 403 -8.63 -5.92 -13.73
CA ALA A 403 -9.95 -5.38 -14.01
C ALA A 403 -10.57 -4.67 -12.81
N GLU A 404 -10.34 -5.19 -11.60
CA GLU A 404 -10.76 -4.54 -10.35
C GLU A 404 -9.98 -3.25 -10.12
N ALA A 405 -8.69 -3.19 -10.49
CA ALA A 405 -7.88 -1.99 -10.43
C ALA A 405 -8.51 -0.83 -11.22
N GLN A 406 -8.89 -1.05 -12.46
CA GLN A 406 -9.48 -0.02 -13.31
C GLN A 406 -10.84 0.47 -12.80
N THR A 407 -11.68 -0.44 -12.34
CA THR A 407 -12.98 -0.10 -11.73
C THR A 407 -12.78 0.74 -10.48
N THR A 408 -11.79 0.40 -9.67
CA THR A 408 -11.44 1.10 -8.44
C THR A 408 -10.99 2.54 -8.70
N VAL A 409 -10.13 2.77 -9.72
CA VAL A 409 -9.71 4.13 -10.11
C VAL A 409 -10.90 5.01 -10.48
N THR A 410 -11.84 4.48 -11.27
CA THR A 410 -13.04 5.22 -11.68
C THR A 410 -13.95 5.56 -10.50
N ALA A 411 -14.07 4.65 -9.53
CA ALA A 411 -14.92 4.84 -8.35
C ALA A 411 -14.43 5.93 -7.39
N LEU A 412 -13.15 6.30 -7.46
CA LEU A 412 -12.59 7.38 -6.61
C LEU A 412 -12.92 8.80 -7.12
N ALA A 413 -13.23 8.98 -8.38
CA ALA A 413 -13.45 10.29 -8.98
C ALA A 413 -14.48 11.17 -8.20
N PRO A 414 -15.62 10.65 -7.71
CA PRO A 414 -16.58 11.44 -6.91
C PRO A 414 -16.05 11.94 -5.57
N LEU A 415 -14.99 11.33 -5.06
CA LEU A 415 -14.37 11.73 -3.79
C LEU A 415 -13.36 12.87 -3.94
N GLY A 416 -12.99 13.24 -5.18
CA GLY A 416 -12.01 14.30 -5.44
C GLY A 416 -12.22 15.57 -4.63
N PRO A 417 -13.41 16.20 -4.60
CA PRO A 417 -13.65 17.43 -3.83
C PRO A 417 -13.45 17.29 -2.30
N ARG A 418 -13.45 16.05 -1.80
CA ARG A 418 -13.24 15.70 -0.39
C ARG A 418 -11.87 15.07 -0.13
N THR A 419 -10.90 15.24 -1.07
CA THR A 419 -9.58 14.62 -0.98
C THR A 419 -8.46 15.66 -0.98
N LEU A 420 -7.56 15.53 -0.01
CA LEU A 420 -6.27 16.21 0.06
C LEU A 420 -5.16 15.20 -0.23
N ILE A 421 -4.27 15.53 -1.16
CA ILE A 421 -3.09 14.74 -1.50
C ILE A 421 -1.86 15.55 -1.09
N LEU A 422 -0.97 14.95 -0.29
CA LEU A 422 0.30 15.53 0.14
C LEU A 422 1.44 14.73 -0.47
N ALA A 423 2.43 15.42 -1.04
CA ALA A 423 3.59 14.80 -1.65
C ALA A 423 4.86 15.62 -1.40
N GLY A 424 5.95 14.93 -1.07
CA GLY A 424 7.29 15.51 -1.10
C GLY A 424 7.87 15.47 -2.53
N ASP A 425 8.58 16.49 -2.94
CA ASP A 425 9.20 16.50 -4.27
C ASP A 425 10.47 15.65 -4.38
N ARG A 426 10.95 15.14 -3.22
CA ARG A 426 12.10 14.23 -3.11
C ARG A 426 11.72 12.81 -2.65
N ASP A 427 10.42 12.52 -2.60
CA ASP A 427 9.95 11.17 -2.28
C ASP A 427 10.26 10.21 -3.43
N LEU A 428 10.98 9.13 -3.13
CA LEU A 428 11.33 8.07 -4.06
C LEU A 428 10.77 6.71 -3.63
N SER A 429 10.18 6.64 -2.43
CA SER A 429 9.39 5.49 -2.00
C SER A 429 7.99 5.54 -2.63
N THR A 430 7.38 6.74 -2.65
CA THR A 430 6.12 7.00 -3.36
C THR A 430 6.30 8.27 -4.21
N PRO A 431 6.87 8.14 -5.41
CA PRO A 431 7.35 9.27 -6.17
C PRO A 431 6.24 10.24 -6.59
N LEU A 432 6.59 11.50 -6.77
CA LEU A 432 5.66 12.60 -7.08
C LEU A 432 4.77 12.31 -8.30
N VAL A 433 5.25 11.51 -9.24
CA VAL A 433 4.46 11.10 -10.43
C VAL A 433 3.19 10.33 -10.02
N TRP A 434 3.24 9.52 -8.95
CA TRP A 434 2.07 8.80 -8.44
C TRP A 434 1.04 9.75 -7.80
N ALA A 435 1.50 10.74 -7.05
CA ALA A 435 0.61 11.77 -6.49
C ALA A 435 -0.10 12.58 -7.58
N ARG A 436 0.60 12.92 -8.67
CA ARG A 436 0.02 13.59 -9.84
C ARG A 436 -0.99 12.72 -10.57
N ALA A 437 -0.69 11.43 -10.75
CA ALA A 437 -1.61 10.48 -11.39
C ALA A 437 -2.88 10.31 -10.54
N THR A 438 -2.76 10.18 -9.22
CA THR A 438 -3.89 10.09 -8.29
C THR A 438 -4.74 11.36 -8.33
N ALA A 439 -4.11 12.54 -8.33
CA ALA A 439 -4.84 13.82 -8.43
C ALA A 439 -5.60 13.95 -9.76
N ALA A 440 -5.02 13.47 -10.86
CA ALA A 440 -5.67 13.45 -12.17
C ALA A 440 -6.87 12.49 -12.21
N ALA A 441 -6.78 11.35 -11.50
CA ALA A 441 -7.88 10.38 -11.36
C ALA A 441 -9.00 10.86 -10.42
N MET A 442 -8.75 11.88 -9.58
CA MET A 442 -9.69 12.43 -8.60
C MET A 442 -9.94 13.92 -8.85
N PRO A 443 -10.74 14.30 -9.86
CA PRO A 443 -11.01 15.69 -10.19
C PRO A 443 -11.57 16.47 -9.00
N GLY A 444 -11.04 17.66 -8.76
CA GLY A 444 -11.41 18.49 -7.59
C GLY A 444 -10.61 18.17 -6.32
N SER A 445 -9.73 17.17 -6.32
CA SER A 445 -8.78 16.94 -5.23
C SER A 445 -7.76 18.07 -5.15
N ARG A 446 -7.25 18.30 -3.94
CA ARG A 446 -6.21 19.31 -3.70
C ARG A 446 -4.86 18.62 -3.55
N LEU A 447 -3.98 18.79 -4.53
CA LEU A 447 -2.59 18.32 -4.44
C LEU A 447 -1.71 19.45 -3.84
N VAL A 448 -0.98 19.12 -2.77
CA VAL A 448 0.04 19.99 -2.16
C VAL A 448 1.40 19.29 -2.27
N VAL A 449 2.31 19.89 -3.02
CA VAL A 449 3.69 19.42 -3.14
C VAL A 449 4.59 20.26 -2.24
N VAL A 450 5.36 19.61 -1.36
CA VAL A 450 6.26 20.30 -0.41
C VAL A 450 7.70 20.16 -0.88
N PRO A 451 8.36 21.29 -1.26
CA PRO A 451 9.72 21.25 -1.79
C PRO A 451 10.75 20.81 -0.74
N GLY A 452 11.73 20.02 -1.17
CA GLY A 452 12.84 19.56 -0.34
C GLY A 452 12.47 18.45 0.65
N VAL A 453 11.22 18.01 0.65
CA VAL A 453 10.70 16.96 1.54
C VAL A 453 10.67 15.63 0.79
N GLY A 454 11.01 14.57 1.50
CA GLY A 454 10.85 13.19 1.02
C GLY A 454 9.53 12.59 1.48
N HIS A 455 9.59 11.32 1.90
CA HIS A 455 8.44 10.51 2.28
C HIS A 455 7.78 10.96 3.60
N SER A 456 6.44 10.84 3.68
CA SER A 456 5.63 11.17 4.87
C SER A 456 5.65 12.67 5.22
N VAL A 457 5.02 13.46 4.37
CA VAL A 457 4.99 14.93 4.42
C VAL A 457 4.46 15.48 5.74
N GLN A 458 3.42 14.85 6.31
CA GLN A 458 2.82 15.26 7.58
C GLN A 458 3.78 15.14 8.76
N SER A 459 4.71 14.19 8.71
CA SER A 459 5.66 13.96 9.80
C SER A 459 7.01 14.63 9.58
N ARG A 460 7.40 14.90 8.34
CA ARG A 460 8.75 15.36 7.93
C ARG A 460 8.75 16.69 7.20
N GLY A 461 7.62 17.12 6.64
CA GLY A 461 7.45 18.40 5.94
C GLY A 461 7.38 19.61 6.87
N GLY A 462 7.88 19.53 8.07
CA GLY A 462 7.84 20.60 9.06
C GLY A 462 6.40 20.98 9.41
N VAL A 463 6.13 22.29 9.52
CA VAL A 463 4.79 22.78 9.88
C VAL A 463 3.79 22.63 8.74
N VAL A 464 4.24 22.60 7.48
CA VAL A 464 3.35 22.70 6.31
C VAL A 464 2.44 21.50 6.16
N GLY A 465 3.00 20.28 6.12
CA GLY A 465 2.22 19.05 5.85
C GLY A 465 1.16 18.78 6.90
N GLY A 466 1.55 18.80 8.18
CA GLY A 466 0.63 18.59 9.29
C GLY A 466 -0.44 19.69 9.40
N ALA A 467 -0.11 20.97 9.12
CA ALA A 467 -1.06 22.07 9.14
C ALA A 467 -2.08 21.99 7.99
N GLU A 468 -1.66 21.56 6.79
CA GLU A 468 -2.56 21.35 5.65
C GLU A 468 -3.56 20.23 5.93
N ALA A 469 -3.11 19.08 6.45
CA ALA A 469 -3.98 17.97 6.84
C ALA A 469 -4.97 18.41 7.95
N THR A 470 -4.45 19.06 9.00
CA THR A 470 -5.30 19.58 10.11
C THR A 470 -6.38 20.51 9.59
N ARG A 471 -6.00 21.54 8.79
CA ARG A 471 -6.96 22.50 8.23
C ARG A 471 -8.03 21.81 7.39
N PHE A 472 -7.63 20.85 6.56
CA PHE A 472 -8.53 20.11 5.70
C PHE A 472 -9.51 19.25 6.51
N LEU A 473 -9.04 18.52 7.52
CA LEU A 473 -9.86 17.68 8.39
C LEU A 473 -10.84 18.49 9.27
N MET A 474 -10.51 19.73 9.58
CA MET A 474 -11.35 20.63 10.39
C MET A 474 -12.38 21.43 9.56
N THR A 475 -12.29 21.43 8.25
CA THR A 475 -13.31 22.11 7.41
C THR A 475 -14.69 21.50 7.70
N PRO A 476 -15.76 22.30 7.79
CA PRO A 476 -17.14 21.83 8.01
C PRO A 476 -17.64 20.88 6.93
#